data_caafe87c943cf630a2395c334a8a3883
#
_entry.id   caafe87c943cf630a2395c334a8a3883
#
_cell.length_a   1.000
_cell.length_b   1.000
_cell.length_c   1.000
_cell.angle_alpha   90.00
_cell.angle_beta   90.00
_cell.angle_gamma   90.00
#
_symmetry.space_group_name_H-M   'P 1'
#
loop_
_entity.id
_entity.type
_entity.pdbx_description
1 polymer ?
#
loop_
_entity_poly.entity_id
_entity_poly.type
_entity_poly.pdbx_seq_one_letter_code
_entity_poly.pdbx_strand_id
1 'polypeptide(L)'
;MGLKDQAVTWRRYFHQFPELSDKEFKTTQKIKDILTEHHIRILDLPLATGLVAEVGQGLSCIAVRADIDALPIQELVEQDFKSENEGVMHACGHDIHMASILATAVKLKEIEGTLTGRVKFIFQSAEELGHGA
;
A
#
# COMPACT_ATOMS: atom_id res chain seq x y z
N MET A 1 -0.93 11.08 17.10
CA MET A 1 -0.93 9.63 16.79
C MET A 1 0.46 9.25 16.27
N GLY A 2 1.11 8.31 16.92
CA GLY A 2 2.41 7.84 16.49
C GLY A 2 2.33 7.05 15.17
N LEU A 3 3.47 6.88 14.50
CA LEU A 3 3.53 6.17 13.21
C LEU A 3 3.03 4.72 13.32
N LYS A 4 3.32 4.04 14.44
CA LYS A 4 2.80 2.69 14.69
C LYS A 4 1.28 2.66 14.70
N ASP A 5 0.65 3.63 15.36
CA ASP A 5 -0.82 3.69 15.44
C ASP A 5 -1.45 4.02 14.09
N GLN A 6 -0.78 4.88 13.31
CA GLN A 6 -1.18 5.16 11.93
C GLN A 6 -1.11 3.89 11.07
N ALA A 7 -0.02 3.13 11.16
CA ALA A 7 0.14 1.88 10.41
C ALA A 7 -0.96 0.87 10.76
N VAL A 8 -1.30 0.73 12.04
CA VAL A 8 -2.41 -0.13 12.49
C VAL A 8 -3.74 0.36 11.90
N THR A 9 -3.98 1.66 11.92
CA THR A 9 -5.19 2.27 11.33
C THR A 9 -5.27 1.99 9.83
N TRP A 10 -4.18 2.18 9.09
CA TRP A 10 -4.14 1.89 7.65
C TRP A 10 -4.37 0.40 7.36
N ARG A 11 -3.71 -0.49 8.10
CA ARG A 11 -3.90 -1.94 7.95
C ARG A 11 -5.36 -2.33 8.15
N ARG A 12 -6.01 -1.82 9.19
CA ARG A 12 -7.43 -2.11 9.47
C ARG A 12 -8.34 -1.56 8.39
N TYR A 13 -8.05 -0.39 7.84
CA TYR A 13 -8.76 0.16 6.70
C TYR A 13 -8.67 -0.77 5.48
N PHE A 14 -7.48 -1.17 5.10
CA PHE A 14 -7.30 -2.06 3.94
C PHE A 14 -7.96 -3.42 4.16
N HIS A 15 -7.91 -3.93 5.37
CA HIS A 15 -8.57 -5.19 5.71
C HIS A 15 -10.09 -5.09 5.61
N GLN A 16 -10.64 -3.96 6.03
CA GLN A 16 -12.09 -3.72 6.04
C GLN A 16 -12.65 -3.46 4.63
N PHE A 17 -11.84 -2.90 3.73
CA PHE A 17 -12.24 -2.55 2.36
C PHE A 17 -11.38 -3.23 1.30
N PRO A 18 -11.34 -4.58 1.28
CA PRO A 18 -10.50 -5.32 0.36
C PRO A 18 -11.06 -5.30 -1.06
N GLU A 19 -10.17 -5.31 -2.04
CA GLU A 19 -10.53 -5.35 -3.45
C GLU A 19 -9.75 -6.44 -4.17
N LEU A 20 -10.40 -7.14 -5.09
CA LEU A 20 -9.81 -8.22 -5.89
C LEU A 20 -8.76 -7.69 -6.87
N SER A 21 -7.94 -8.62 -7.37
CA SER A 21 -6.94 -8.36 -8.43
C SER A 21 -7.57 -7.62 -9.61
N ASP A 22 -6.89 -6.61 -10.12
CA ASP A 22 -7.32 -5.69 -11.19
C ASP A 22 -8.54 -4.81 -10.85
N LYS A 23 -9.02 -4.87 -9.61
CA LYS A 23 -10.15 -4.07 -9.12
C LYS A 23 -9.76 -3.15 -7.96
N GLU A 24 -8.47 -3.01 -7.71
CA GLU A 24 -7.93 -2.29 -6.55
C GLU A 24 -7.99 -0.75 -6.71
N PHE A 25 -9.12 -0.22 -7.18
CA PHE A 25 -9.29 1.21 -7.47
C PHE A 25 -9.34 2.08 -6.20
N LYS A 26 -10.15 1.70 -5.23
CA LYS A 26 -10.28 2.42 -3.96
C LYS A 26 -9.04 2.23 -3.08
N THR A 27 -8.47 1.03 -3.10
CA THR A 27 -7.21 0.73 -2.43
C THR A 27 -6.09 1.62 -2.95
N THR A 28 -5.95 1.72 -4.27
CA THR A 28 -4.99 2.61 -4.92
C THR A 28 -5.23 4.07 -4.53
N GLN A 29 -6.48 4.53 -4.55
CA GLN A 29 -6.81 5.91 -4.18
C GLN A 29 -6.45 6.19 -2.71
N LYS A 30 -6.75 5.26 -1.80
CA LYS A 30 -6.40 5.41 -0.39
C LYS A 30 -4.89 5.52 -0.17
N ILE A 31 -4.10 4.71 -0.89
CA ILE A 31 -2.64 4.80 -0.86
C ILE A 31 -2.18 6.18 -1.36
N LYS A 32 -2.73 6.66 -2.47
CA LYS A 32 -2.43 8.00 -3.00
C LYS A 32 -2.73 9.10 -2.00
N ASP A 33 -3.87 9.02 -1.33
CA ASP A 33 -4.29 10.01 -0.34
C ASP A 33 -3.31 10.07 0.83
N ILE A 34 -2.91 8.92 1.37
CA ILE A 34 -1.92 8.83 2.46
C ILE A 34 -0.57 9.41 2.02
N LEU A 35 -0.08 9.02 0.86
CA LEU A 35 1.21 9.50 0.34
C LEU A 35 1.19 11.02 0.10
N THR A 36 0.11 11.54 -0.45
CA THR A 36 -0.08 12.97 -0.71
C THR A 36 -0.15 13.76 0.60
N GLU A 37 -0.84 13.26 1.60
CA GLU A 37 -0.92 13.86 2.93
C GLU A 37 0.47 14.00 3.58
N HIS A 38 1.35 13.05 3.32
CA HIS A 38 2.73 13.07 3.81
C HIS A 38 3.74 13.68 2.82
N HIS A 39 3.27 14.35 1.77
CA HIS A 39 4.12 15.03 0.77
C HIS A 39 5.09 14.10 0.04
N ILE A 40 4.74 12.83 -0.13
CA ILE A 40 5.56 11.84 -0.83
C ILE A 40 5.20 11.86 -2.32
N ARG A 41 6.22 11.98 -3.17
CA ARG A 41 6.06 12.05 -4.62
C ARG A 41 5.54 10.73 -5.18
N ILE A 42 4.46 10.80 -5.97
CA ILE A 42 3.92 9.67 -6.73
C ILE A 42 4.35 9.84 -8.18
N LEU A 43 4.90 8.78 -8.77
CA LEU A 43 5.35 8.82 -10.17
C LEU A 43 4.14 8.75 -11.10
N ASP A 44 4.18 9.56 -12.16
CA ASP A 44 3.15 9.57 -13.20
C ASP A 44 3.37 8.40 -14.15
N LEU A 45 2.70 7.29 -13.88
CA LEU A 45 2.78 6.05 -14.67
C LEU A 45 1.39 5.65 -15.15
N PRO A 46 1.26 5.08 -16.37
CA PRO A 46 -0.03 4.71 -16.95
C PRO A 46 -0.56 3.39 -16.35
N LEU A 47 -0.81 3.38 -15.05
CA LEU A 47 -1.32 2.23 -14.31
C LEU A 47 -2.80 2.40 -14.01
N ALA A 48 -3.61 1.37 -14.32
CA ALA A 48 -5.04 1.36 -13.99
C ALA A 48 -5.24 1.26 -12.47
N THR A 49 -4.49 0.37 -11.81
CA THR A 49 -4.44 0.18 -10.36
C THR A 49 -3.00 -0.01 -9.92
N GLY A 50 -2.73 0.19 -8.64
CA GLY A 50 -1.37 0.22 -8.15
C GLY A 50 -0.69 1.56 -8.44
N LEU A 51 0.49 1.76 -7.89
CA LEU A 51 1.29 2.98 -8.10
C LEU A 51 2.73 2.77 -7.67
N VAL A 52 3.57 3.71 -8.04
CA VAL A 52 4.95 3.81 -7.56
C VAL A 52 5.16 5.19 -6.96
N ALA A 53 5.70 5.23 -5.75
CA ALA A 53 6.10 6.46 -5.07
C ALA A 53 7.63 6.48 -4.89
N GLU A 54 8.18 7.65 -4.59
CA GLU A 54 9.62 7.80 -4.45
C GLU A 54 9.97 8.82 -3.37
N VAL A 55 10.99 8.51 -2.59
CA VAL A 55 11.59 9.38 -1.57
C VAL A 55 13.09 9.46 -1.85
N GLY A 56 13.67 10.63 -1.60
CA GLY A 56 15.10 10.84 -1.77
C GLY A 56 15.48 11.33 -3.16
N GLN A 57 16.78 11.59 -3.34
CA GLN A 57 17.39 12.08 -4.58
C GLN A 57 18.75 11.41 -4.79
N GLY A 58 19.23 11.40 -6.02
CA GLY A 58 20.54 10.87 -6.36
C GLY A 58 20.45 9.75 -7.41
N LEU A 59 21.63 9.27 -7.83
CA LEU A 59 21.72 8.25 -8.89
C LEU A 59 21.42 6.85 -8.37
N SER A 60 21.83 6.53 -7.14
CA SER A 60 21.53 5.23 -6.54
C SER A 60 20.05 5.12 -6.24
N CYS A 61 19.47 3.96 -6.55
CA CYS A 61 18.06 3.71 -6.33
C CYS A 61 17.86 2.27 -5.88
N ILE A 62 17.10 2.10 -4.80
CA ILE A 62 16.57 0.78 -4.40
C ILE A 62 15.05 0.83 -4.47
N ALA A 63 14.41 -0.33 -4.56
CA ALA A 63 12.97 -0.43 -4.57
C ALA A 63 12.51 -1.44 -3.53
N VAL A 64 11.38 -1.14 -2.88
CA VAL A 64 10.64 -2.07 -2.04
C VAL A 64 9.24 -2.24 -2.62
N ARG A 65 8.66 -3.42 -2.46
CA ARG A 65 7.39 -3.77 -3.07
C ARG A 65 6.39 -4.24 -2.01
N ALA A 66 5.14 -3.83 -2.19
CA ALA A 66 4.00 -4.40 -1.49
C ALA A 66 2.92 -4.75 -2.51
N ASP A 67 2.25 -5.87 -2.29
CA ASP A 67 1.10 -6.31 -3.06
C ASP A 67 -0.16 -5.65 -2.48
N ILE A 68 -1.17 -5.38 -3.30
CA ILE A 68 -2.34 -4.62 -2.83
C ILE A 68 -3.68 -5.32 -3.03
N ASP A 69 -3.72 -6.44 -3.73
CA ASP A 69 -4.94 -7.18 -4.03
C ASP A 69 -5.35 -8.14 -2.91
N ALA A 70 -6.65 -8.38 -2.81
CA ALA A 70 -7.25 -9.34 -1.89
C ALA A 70 -7.71 -10.60 -2.63
N LEU A 71 -8.21 -11.57 -1.88
CA LEU A 71 -8.63 -12.88 -2.37
C LEU A 71 -10.15 -13.04 -2.34
N PRO A 72 -10.73 -13.88 -3.26
CA PRO A 72 -12.15 -14.18 -3.26
C PRO A 72 -12.49 -15.21 -2.16
N ILE A 73 -12.32 -14.82 -0.92
CA ILE A 73 -12.52 -15.63 0.27
C ILE A 73 -13.47 -14.89 1.21
N GLN A 74 -14.46 -15.59 1.77
CA GLN A 74 -15.35 -15.02 2.78
C GLN A 74 -14.67 -15.00 4.15
N GLU A 75 -14.59 -13.83 4.77
CA GLU A 75 -14.06 -13.71 6.13
C GLU A 75 -15.08 -14.26 7.13
N LEU A 76 -14.65 -15.18 7.99
CA LEU A 76 -15.49 -15.83 9.00
C LEU A 76 -15.23 -15.33 10.43
N VAL A 77 -14.13 -14.61 10.65
CA VAL A 77 -13.77 -14.07 11.97
C VAL A 77 -14.53 -12.76 12.21
N GLU A 78 -15.23 -12.69 13.33
CA GLU A 78 -15.89 -11.46 13.76
C GLU A 78 -14.90 -10.54 14.46
N GLN A 79 -14.75 -9.32 13.94
CA GLN A 79 -13.87 -8.29 14.50
C GLN A 79 -14.31 -6.91 13.99
N ASP A 80 -13.88 -5.86 14.67
CA ASP A 80 -14.30 -4.48 14.38
C ASP A 80 -13.93 -4.01 12.97
N PHE A 81 -12.89 -4.58 12.37
CA PHE A 81 -12.42 -4.25 11.02
C PHE A 81 -12.61 -5.40 10.03
N LYS A 82 -13.59 -6.28 10.27
CA LYS A 82 -13.98 -7.34 9.34
C LYS A 82 -14.28 -6.77 7.96
N SER A 83 -13.96 -7.52 6.90
CA SER A 83 -14.27 -7.13 5.53
C SER A 83 -15.73 -6.73 5.36
N GLU A 84 -15.97 -5.56 4.78
CA GLU A 84 -17.30 -5.10 4.38
C GLU A 84 -17.64 -5.49 2.94
N ASN A 85 -16.70 -6.11 2.22
CA ASN A 85 -16.90 -6.62 0.88
C ASN A 85 -17.17 -8.13 0.94
N GLU A 86 -18.44 -8.53 0.85
CA GLU A 86 -18.85 -9.93 0.95
C GLU A 86 -18.09 -10.79 -0.08
N GLY A 87 -17.55 -11.92 0.38
CA GLY A 87 -16.80 -12.84 -0.46
C GLY A 87 -15.38 -12.39 -0.81
N VAL A 88 -14.90 -11.31 -0.22
CA VAL A 88 -13.54 -10.80 -0.46
C VAL A 88 -12.83 -10.54 0.87
N MET A 89 -11.59 -10.98 0.98
CA MET A 89 -10.81 -10.84 2.20
C MET A 89 -9.31 -10.70 1.89
N HIS A 90 -8.62 -9.86 2.65
CA HIS A 90 -7.16 -9.89 2.69
C HIS A 90 -6.68 -11.10 3.52
N ALA A 91 -6.66 -12.27 2.89
CA ALA A 91 -6.30 -13.53 3.53
C ALA A 91 -4.81 -13.91 3.34
N CYS A 92 -4.09 -13.20 2.47
CA CYS A 92 -2.66 -13.43 2.21
C CYS A 92 -1.75 -12.45 2.99
N GLY A 93 -2.32 -11.44 3.64
CA GLY A 93 -1.56 -10.47 4.43
C GLY A 93 -1.10 -9.22 3.67
N HIS A 94 -1.61 -8.98 2.47
CA HIS A 94 -1.25 -7.80 1.67
C HIS A 94 -1.66 -6.48 2.35
N ASP A 95 -2.68 -6.47 3.16
CA ASP A 95 -3.07 -5.34 4.02
C ASP A 95 -1.95 -4.94 5.00
N ILE A 96 -1.25 -5.93 5.56
CA ILE A 96 -0.09 -5.70 6.43
C ILE A 96 1.11 -5.22 5.59
N HIS A 97 1.32 -5.79 4.41
CA HIS A 97 2.39 -5.35 3.50
C HIS A 97 2.23 -3.87 3.14
N MET A 98 1.04 -3.47 2.71
CA MET A 98 0.74 -2.08 2.36
C MET A 98 0.99 -1.13 3.53
N ALA A 99 0.47 -1.45 4.71
CA ALA A 99 0.63 -0.61 5.89
C ALA A 99 2.10 -0.47 6.31
N SER A 100 2.87 -1.56 6.23
CA SER A 100 4.29 -1.57 6.56
C SER A 100 5.11 -0.70 5.60
N ILE A 101 4.84 -0.82 4.30
CA ILE A 101 5.55 -0.04 3.27
C ILE A 101 5.16 1.43 3.35
N LEU A 102 3.89 1.76 3.61
CA LEU A 102 3.45 3.13 3.83
C LEU A 102 4.13 3.76 5.05
N ALA A 103 4.21 3.04 6.16
CA ALA A 103 4.91 3.52 7.35
C ALA A 103 6.41 3.73 7.08
N THR A 104 7.03 2.84 6.32
CA THR A 104 8.42 2.98 5.89
C THR A 104 8.61 4.23 5.03
N ALA A 105 7.72 4.45 4.06
CA ALA A 105 7.77 5.64 3.19
C ALA A 105 7.66 6.94 3.99
N VAL A 106 6.73 7.00 4.93
CA VAL A 106 6.55 8.16 5.82
C VAL A 106 7.80 8.41 6.66
N LYS A 107 8.37 7.35 7.23
CA LYS A 107 9.60 7.47 8.04
C LYS A 107 10.78 7.94 7.21
N LEU A 108 10.98 7.39 6.02
CA LEU A 108 12.06 7.82 5.12
C LEU A 108 11.84 9.26 4.63
N LYS A 109 10.60 9.67 4.41
CA LYS A 109 10.29 11.05 4.06
C LYS A 109 10.72 12.03 5.15
N GLU A 110 10.51 11.70 6.42
CA GLU A 110 10.96 12.53 7.55
C GLU A 110 12.46 12.77 7.55
N ILE A 111 13.26 11.80 7.11
CA ILE A 111 14.72 11.87 7.08
C ILE A 111 15.29 12.03 5.66
N GLU A 112 14.45 12.42 4.71
CA GLU A 112 14.80 12.48 3.27
C GLU A 112 16.10 13.26 3.00
N GLY A 113 16.33 14.34 3.71
CA GLY A 113 17.55 15.14 3.58
C GLY A 113 18.84 14.42 3.94
N THR A 114 18.78 13.29 4.65
CA THR A 114 19.95 12.47 5.03
C THR A 114 20.22 11.33 4.06
N LEU A 115 19.29 11.07 3.12
CA LEU A 115 19.43 9.97 2.18
C LEU A 115 20.42 10.33 1.07
N THR A 116 21.27 9.37 0.71
CA THR A 116 22.26 9.54 -0.37
C THR A 116 21.78 9.00 -1.72
N GLY A 117 20.56 8.49 -1.79
CA GLY A 117 19.96 7.95 -2.99
C GLY A 117 18.44 7.98 -2.90
N ARG A 118 17.80 7.29 -3.83
CA ARG A 118 16.34 7.22 -3.92
C ARG A 118 15.83 5.87 -3.43
N VAL A 119 14.63 5.88 -2.86
CA VAL A 119 13.88 4.66 -2.53
C VAL A 119 12.54 4.73 -3.27
N LYS A 120 12.26 3.74 -4.10
CA LYS A 120 10.97 3.57 -4.76
C LYS A 120 10.12 2.60 -3.96
N PHE A 121 8.84 2.93 -3.84
CA PHE A 121 7.82 2.12 -3.18
C PHE A 121 6.83 1.67 -4.24
N ILE A 122 6.86 0.38 -4.56
CA ILE A 122 6.03 -0.22 -5.62
C ILE A 122 4.82 -0.89 -4.95
N PHE A 123 3.63 -0.35 -5.21
CA PHE A 123 2.37 -0.94 -4.77
C PHE A 123 1.78 -1.71 -5.95
N GLN A 124 2.03 -3.02 -5.96
CA GLN A 124 1.72 -3.89 -7.10
C GLN A 124 0.29 -4.39 -7.05
N SER A 125 -0.44 -4.21 -8.15
CA SER A 125 -1.75 -4.81 -8.37
C SER A 125 -1.64 -6.27 -8.81
N ALA A 126 -2.74 -7.02 -8.68
CA ALA A 126 -2.97 -8.33 -9.29
C ALA A 126 -1.87 -9.39 -9.04
N GLU A 127 -1.24 -9.38 -7.87
CA GLU A 127 -0.19 -10.36 -7.53
C GLU A 127 -0.76 -11.78 -7.49
N GLU A 128 -1.96 -11.98 -6.93
CA GLU A 128 -2.59 -13.29 -6.78
C GLU A 128 -3.01 -13.93 -8.12
N LEU A 129 -3.08 -13.14 -9.19
CA LEU A 129 -3.29 -13.63 -10.56
C LEU A 129 -1.96 -13.86 -11.30
N GLY A 130 -0.83 -13.57 -10.67
CA GLY A 130 0.49 -13.74 -11.27
C GLY A 130 0.86 -12.70 -12.31
N HIS A 131 0.23 -11.53 -12.28
CA HIS A 131 0.58 -10.40 -13.15
C HIS A 131 0.51 -9.06 -12.39
N GLY A 132 0.66 -7.94 -13.10
CA GLY A 132 0.65 -6.60 -12.49
C GLY A 132 2.04 -6.04 -12.20
N ALA A 133 3.08 -6.83 -12.39
CA ALA A 133 4.46 -6.38 -12.23
C ALA A 133 5.02 -5.73 -13.50
#